data_9effdb09f61ab392b5604180c383f44f
#
_entry.id   9effdb09f61ab392b5604180c383f44f
#
_cell.length_a   1.000
_cell.length_b   1.000
_cell.length_c   1.000
_cell.angle_alpha   90.00
_cell.angle_beta   90.00
_cell.angle_gamma   90.00
#
_symmetry.space_group_name_H-M   'P 1'
#
loop_
_entity.id
_entity.type
_entity.pdbx_description
1 polymer ?
#
loop_
_entity_poly.entity_id
_entity_poly.type
_entity_poly.pdbx_seq_one_letter_code
_entity_poly.pdbx_strand_id
1 'polypeptide(L)'
;GNANLMSIIPSLHLKKVFNEKFITNIEEENINNITQCSRLLDEILNRKPNQHLPYVGASAFSHKGGLHVSAVQKDPKTYEHIEPSLVGNSRNIVVSDQSGKSNIISRLSSIGIDFKENDPKIKKLLDEVKGREFIGYSYDGADASFELLARRIIGTIPRYISINDYEVTVKKKS
;
A
#
# COMPACT_ATOMS: atom_id res chain seq x y z
N GLY A 1 17.13 -0.30 24.66
CA GLY A 1 16.02 0.65 24.52
C GLY A 1 14.74 0.12 25.13
N ASN A 2 13.74 0.95 25.20
CA ASN A 2 12.43 0.56 25.70
C ASN A 2 11.70 -0.34 24.67
N ALA A 3 10.86 -1.24 25.18
CA ALA A 3 10.05 -2.11 24.35
C ALA A 3 9.00 -1.30 23.56
N ASN A 4 8.78 -1.68 22.31
CA ASN A 4 7.81 -1.01 21.45
C ASN A 4 6.39 -1.51 21.75
N LEU A 5 5.60 -0.69 22.45
CA LEU A 5 4.22 -1.02 22.81
C LEU A 5 3.33 -1.23 21.58
N MET A 6 3.58 -0.55 20.46
CA MET A 6 2.80 -0.72 19.23
C MET A 6 2.95 -2.11 18.61
N SER A 7 4.00 -2.85 18.96
CA SER A 7 4.19 -4.25 18.55
C SER A 7 3.78 -5.24 19.64
N ILE A 8 4.03 -4.91 20.92
CA ILE A 8 3.76 -5.80 22.05
C ILE A 8 2.27 -5.94 22.30
N ILE A 9 1.53 -4.83 22.38
CA ILE A 9 0.10 -4.83 22.69
C ILE A 9 -0.69 -5.69 21.70
N PRO A 10 -0.59 -5.48 20.37
CA PRO A 10 -1.31 -6.33 19.43
C PRO A 10 -0.87 -7.80 19.51
N SER A 11 0.42 -8.06 19.74
CA SER A 11 0.92 -9.43 19.86
C SER A 11 0.32 -10.17 21.05
N LEU A 12 0.21 -9.50 22.20
CA LEU A 12 -0.39 -10.09 23.40
C LEU A 12 -1.91 -10.24 23.26
N HIS A 13 -2.57 -9.27 22.63
CA HIS A 13 -4.02 -9.21 22.57
C HIS A 13 -4.62 -10.07 21.45
N LEU A 14 -3.99 -10.11 20.27
CA LEU A 14 -4.57 -10.74 19.09
C LEU A 14 -4.06 -12.18 18.83
N LYS A 15 -2.93 -12.57 19.44
CA LYS A 15 -2.41 -13.93 19.27
C LYS A 15 -2.95 -14.86 20.35
N LYS A 16 -3.66 -15.91 19.94
CA LYS A 16 -4.30 -16.90 20.80
C LYS A 16 -3.36 -17.47 21.88
N VAL A 17 -2.09 -17.73 21.52
CA VAL A 17 -1.09 -18.25 22.47
C VAL A 17 -0.84 -17.32 23.65
N PHE A 18 -1.05 -16.01 23.49
CA PHE A 18 -0.77 -15.01 24.51
C PHE A 18 -2.07 -14.50 25.18
N ASN A 19 -3.14 -14.23 24.43
CA ASN A 19 -4.36 -13.68 25.02
C ASN A 19 -5.08 -14.66 25.98
N GLU A 20 -4.83 -15.97 25.85
CA GLU A 20 -5.28 -16.96 26.82
C GLU A 20 -4.48 -16.94 28.15
N LYS A 21 -3.29 -16.33 28.15
CA LYS A 21 -2.35 -16.32 29.29
C LYS A 21 -2.22 -14.97 29.96
N PHE A 22 -2.46 -13.90 29.24
CA PHE A 22 -2.21 -12.54 29.70
C PHE A 22 -3.44 -11.67 29.53
N ILE A 23 -3.76 -10.90 30.57
CA ILE A 23 -4.81 -9.89 30.54
C ILE A 23 -4.11 -8.53 30.43
N THR A 24 -4.48 -7.76 29.40
CA THR A 24 -3.83 -6.47 29.11
C THR A 24 -4.59 -5.26 29.67
N ASN A 25 -5.77 -5.43 30.24
CA ASN A 25 -6.70 -4.35 30.62
C ASN A 25 -7.04 -3.37 29.47
N ILE A 26 -6.81 -3.78 28.22
CA ILE A 26 -7.21 -3.06 27.02
C ILE A 26 -8.45 -3.76 26.48
N GLU A 27 -9.53 -3.03 26.34
CA GLU A 27 -10.75 -3.56 25.75
C GLU A 27 -10.54 -3.87 24.26
N GLU A 28 -11.15 -4.96 23.80
CA GLU A 28 -10.97 -5.47 22.44
C GLU A 28 -11.32 -4.42 21.38
N GLU A 29 -12.36 -3.62 21.65
CA GLU A 29 -12.81 -2.53 20.78
C GLU A 29 -11.81 -1.36 20.67
N ASN A 30 -10.87 -1.24 21.62
CA ASN A 30 -9.88 -0.17 21.64
C ASN A 30 -8.59 -0.52 20.90
N ILE A 31 -8.36 -1.79 20.56
CA ILE A 31 -7.13 -2.22 19.89
C ILE A 31 -7.03 -1.64 18.46
N ASN A 32 -8.17 -1.38 17.80
CA ASN A 32 -8.22 -0.78 16.47
C ASN A 32 -7.73 0.67 16.43
N ASN A 33 -7.59 1.34 17.57
CA ASN A 33 -7.05 2.70 17.64
C ASN A 33 -5.51 2.74 17.66
N ILE A 34 -4.83 1.59 17.74
CA ILE A 34 -3.38 1.57 17.98
C ILE A 34 -2.58 2.20 16.83
N THR A 35 -3.03 2.06 15.59
CA THR A 35 -2.40 2.73 14.43
C THR A 35 -2.52 4.24 14.54
N GLN A 36 -3.68 4.75 14.94
CA GLN A 36 -3.88 6.18 15.15
C GLN A 36 -3.04 6.70 16.32
N CYS A 37 -2.97 5.96 17.42
CA CYS A 37 -2.10 6.29 18.56
C CYS A 37 -0.62 6.37 18.15
N SER A 38 -0.16 5.44 17.31
CA SER A 38 1.21 5.47 16.79
C SER A 38 1.49 6.72 15.96
N ARG A 39 0.57 7.08 15.08
CA ARG A 39 0.70 8.28 14.23
C ARG A 39 0.69 9.56 15.05
N LEU A 40 -0.22 9.66 16.02
CA LEU A 40 -0.31 10.80 16.94
C LEU A 40 0.98 10.97 17.75
N LEU A 41 1.56 9.87 18.23
CA LEU A 41 2.84 9.91 18.96
C LEU A 41 3.96 10.43 18.08
N ASP A 42 4.06 9.96 16.83
CA ASP A 42 5.09 10.43 15.90
C ASP A 42 4.91 11.92 15.57
N GLU A 43 3.66 12.39 15.45
CA GLU A 43 3.32 13.80 15.25
C GLU A 43 3.74 14.67 16.45
N ILE A 44 3.38 14.26 17.67
CA ILE A 44 3.78 14.97 18.91
C ILE A 44 5.30 15.04 19.03
N LEU A 45 6.00 13.97 18.67
CA LEU A 45 7.46 13.89 18.72
C LEU A 45 8.15 14.53 17.50
N ASN A 46 7.38 15.08 16.56
CA ASN A 46 7.86 15.64 15.28
C ASN A 46 8.80 14.67 14.55
N ARG A 47 8.41 13.39 14.46
CA ARG A 47 9.17 12.34 13.80
C ARG A 47 8.43 11.83 12.59
N LYS A 48 9.18 11.46 11.55
CA LYS A 48 8.63 10.74 10.40
C LYS A 48 8.17 9.35 10.85
N PRO A 49 6.92 8.94 10.57
CA PRO A 49 6.44 7.60 10.89
C PRO A 49 7.28 6.52 10.23
N ASN A 50 7.56 5.44 10.96
CA ASN A 50 8.20 4.26 10.39
C ASN A 50 7.15 3.44 9.62
N GLN A 51 7.24 3.46 8.29
CA GLN A 51 6.29 2.76 7.42
C GLN A 51 6.34 1.23 7.58
N HIS A 52 7.45 0.67 8.05
CA HIS A 52 7.64 -0.78 8.23
C HIS A 52 7.42 -1.25 9.67
N LEU A 53 6.92 -0.39 10.54
CA LEU A 53 6.64 -0.79 11.93
C LEU A 53 5.56 -1.88 11.95
N PRO A 54 5.78 -3.02 12.64
CA PRO A 54 4.81 -4.09 12.72
C PRO A 54 3.44 -3.57 13.19
N TYR A 55 2.37 -4.09 12.61
CA TYR A 55 0.96 -3.76 12.82
C TYR A 55 0.53 -2.35 12.37
N VAL A 56 1.27 -1.30 12.71
CA VAL A 56 0.83 0.10 12.58
C VAL A 56 1.48 0.85 11.41
N GLY A 57 2.57 0.34 10.87
CA GLY A 57 3.24 0.94 9.70
C GLY A 57 2.37 0.90 8.45
N ALA A 58 2.45 1.91 7.62
CA ALA A 58 1.68 2.00 6.37
C ALA A 58 1.95 0.83 5.40
N SER A 59 3.15 0.23 5.47
CA SER A 59 3.55 -0.92 4.65
C SER A 59 3.43 -2.27 5.38
N ALA A 60 2.91 -2.30 6.62
CA ALA A 60 2.84 -3.53 7.41
C ALA A 60 1.96 -4.62 6.76
N PHE A 61 0.94 -4.20 5.99
CA PHE A 61 0.03 -5.09 5.26
C PHE A 61 0.06 -4.77 3.75
N SER A 62 1.26 -4.51 3.23
CA SER A 62 1.45 -4.22 1.81
C SER A 62 1.87 -5.47 1.04
N HIS A 63 1.18 -5.74 -0.07
CA HIS A 63 1.47 -6.87 -0.95
C HIS A 63 1.90 -6.36 -2.33
N LYS A 64 3.11 -6.74 -2.76
CA LYS A 64 3.72 -6.29 -4.01
C LYS A 64 3.70 -7.36 -5.10
N GLY A 65 4.06 -8.59 -4.76
CA GLY A 65 4.16 -9.69 -5.74
C GLY A 65 2.79 -10.14 -6.25
N GLY A 66 2.67 -10.36 -7.57
CA GLY A 66 1.40 -10.75 -8.20
C GLY A 66 0.79 -12.04 -7.63
N LEU A 67 1.63 -13.01 -7.26
CA LEU A 67 1.20 -14.28 -6.66
C LEU A 67 0.65 -14.07 -5.24
N HIS A 68 1.30 -13.21 -4.45
CA HIS A 68 0.85 -12.82 -3.11
C HIS A 68 -0.51 -12.12 -3.17
N VAL A 69 -0.66 -11.15 -4.08
CA VAL A 69 -1.92 -10.42 -4.27
C VAL A 69 -3.04 -11.36 -4.66
N SER A 70 -2.79 -12.27 -5.62
CA SER A 70 -3.79 -13.26 -6.04
C SER A 70 -4.21 -14.20 -4.90
N ALA A 71 -3.27 -14.60 -4.04
CA ALA A 71 -3.57 -15.47 -2.90
C ALA A 71 -4.36 -14.72 -1.82
N VAL A 72 -3.95 -13.51 -1.46
CA VAL A 72 -4.64 -12.65 -0.48
C VAL A 72 -6.06 -12.30 -0.92
N GLN A 73 -6.29 -12.09 -2.22
CA GLN A 73 -7.64 -11.85 -2.75
C GLN A 73 -8.57 -13.06 -2.61
N LYS A 74 -8.02 -14.28 -2.66
CA LYS A 74 -8.78 -15.52 -2.46
C LYS A 74 -9.01 -15.81 -0.99
N ASP A 75 -7.97 -15.71 -0.19
CA ASP A 75 -8.00 -15.88 1.26
C ASP A 75 -6.86 -15.05 1.89
N PRO A 76 -7.19 -13.94 2.60
CA PRO A 76 -6.20 -13.11 3.28
C PRO A 76 -5.30 -13.88 4.24
N LYS A 77 -5.79 -14.93 4.88
CA LYS A 77 -5.04 -15.74 5.85
C LYS A 77 -3.82 -16.45 5.25
N THR A 78 -3.70 -16.51 3.92
CA THR A 78 -2.53 -17.09 3.25
C THR A 78 -1.24 -16.31 3.51
N TYR A 79 -1.34 -15.00 3.71
CA TYR A 79 -0.19 -14.11 3.93
C TYR A 79 -0.35 -13.16 5.12
N GLU A 80 -1.57 -12.99 5.64
CA GLU A 80 -1.85 -12.11 6.76
C GLU A 80 -2.16 -12.93 8.01
N HIS A 81 -1.44 -12.67 9.07
CA HIS A 81 -1.63 -13.37 10.35
C HIS A 81 -2.75 -12.78 11.21
N ILE A 82 -3.20 -11.57 10.86
CA ILE A 82 -4.38 -10.89 11.43
C ILE A 82 -5.06 -10.07 10.33
N GLU A 83 -6.33 -9.73 10.55
CA GLU A 83 -7.04 -8.74 9.73
C GLU A 83 -6.51 -7.32 10.05
N PRO A 84 -6.07 -6.52 9.06
CA PRO A 84 -5.50 -5.18 9.29
C PRO A 84 -6.41 -4.23 10.07
N SER A 85 -7.71 -4.32 9.86
CA SER A 85 -8.73 -3.50 10.53
C SER A 85 -8.74 -3.66 12.05
N LEU A 86 -8.32 -4.83 12.56
CA LEU A 86 -8.23 -5.07 14.01
C LEU A 86 -7.25 -4.14 14.72
N VAL A 87 -6.28 -3.60 13.99
CA VAL A 87 -5.29 -2.64 14.50
C VAL A 87 -5.46 -1.24 13.91
N GLY A 88 -6.59 -0.97 13.24
CA GLY A 88 -6.88 0.30 12.59
C GLY A 88 -5.97 0.60 11.40
N ASN A 89 -5.40 -0.44 10.78
CA ASN A 89 -4.62 -0.33 9.56
C ASN A 89 -5.43 -0.85 8.35
N SER A 90 -4.86 -0.79 7.16
CA SER A 90 -5.48 -1.23 5.92
C SER A 90 -4.52 -2.03 5.07
N ARG A 91 -5.08 -2.95 4.26
CA ARG A 91 -4.34 -3.67 3.23
C ARG A 91 -3.99 -2.73 2.09
N ASN A 92 -2.75 -2.79 1.64
CA ASN A 92 -2.28 -2.02 0.51
C ASN A 92 -1.75 -2.95 -0.61
N ILE A 93 -2.25 -2.77 -1.81
CA ILE A 93 -1.78 -3.48 -3.00
C ILE A 93 -0.87 -2.54 -3.78
N VAL A 94 0.43 -2.85 -3.72
CA VAL A 94 1.45 -2.07 -4.42
C VAL A 94 1.49 -2.45 -5.90
N VAL A 95 1.55 -1.47 -6.77
CA VAL A 95 1.76 -1.65 -8.21
C VAL A 95 3.21 -1.31 -8.54
N SER A 96 3.93 -2.25 -9.16
CA SER A 96 5.35 -2.13 -9.48
C SER A 96 5.75 -3.01 -10.66
N ASP A 97 7.05 -3.03 -10.97
CA ASP A 97 7.68 -3.94 -11.94
C ASP A 97 7.41 -5.43 -11.66
N GLN A 98 7.27 -5.80 -10.38
CA GLN A 98 6.93 -7.16 -9.95
C GLN A 98 5.43 -7.47 -9.97
N SER A 99 4.60 -6.50 -10.35
CA SER A 99 3.16 -6.66 -10.39
C SER A 99 2.71 -7.61 -11.48
N GLY A 100 1.66 -8.36 -11.17
CA GLY A 100 0.88 -9.13 -12.14
C GLY A 100 -0.40 -8.40 -12.53
N LYS A 101 -1.22 -9.03 -13.38
CA LYS A 101 -2.54 -8.50 -13.77
C LYS A 101 -3.44 -8.28 -12.55
N SER A 102 -3.38 -9.17 -11.56
CA SER A 102 -4.18 -9.08 -10.32
C SER A 102 -3.91 -7.80 -9.53
N ASN A 103 -2.65 -7.33 -9.47
CA ASN A 103 -2.32 -6.05 -8.83
C ASN A 103 -2.98 -4.88 -9.55
N ILE A 104 -2.90 -4.86 -10.90
CA ILE A 104 -3.49 -3.80 -11.72
C ILE A 104 -5.00 -3.78 -11.53
N ILE A 105 -5.67 -4.93 -11.61
CA ILE A 105 -7.13 -5.04 -11.45
C ILE A 105 -7.54 -4.57 -10.04
N SER A 106 -6.87 -5.06 -9.00
CA SER A 106 -7.15 -4.66 -7.63
C SER A 106 -7.00 -3.16 -7.42
N ARG A 107 -5.93 -2.58 -8.00
CA ARG A 107 -5.68 -1.15 -7.90
C ARG A 107 -6.69 -0.32 -8.69
N LEU A 108 -7.12 -0.78 -9.86
CA LEU A 108 -8.17 -0.15 -10.65
C LEU A 108 -9.51 -0.15 -9.89
N SER A 109 -9.89 -1.30 -9.31
CA SER A 109 -11.10 -1.39 -8.48
C SER A 109 -11.06 -0.45 -7.27
N SER A 110 -9.90 -0.29 -6.61
CA SER A 110 -9.76 0.62 -5.45
C SER A 110 -9.99 2.10 -5.81
N ILE A 111 -9.81 2.48 -7.08
CA ILE A 111 -10.08 3.84 -7.60
C ILE A 111 -11.40 3.93 -8.37
N GLY A 112 -12.28 2.91 -8.23
CA GLY A 112 -13.61 2.90 -8.84
C GLY A 112 -13.63 2.62 -10.35
N ILE A 113 -12.61 1.95 -10.87
CA ILE A 113 -12.51 1.56 -12.28
C ILE A 113 -12.57 0.05 -12.37
N ASP A 114 -13.69 -0.47 -12.85
CA ASP A 114 -13.89 -1.91 -13.02
C ASP A 114 -13.49 -2.38 -14.42
N PHE A 115 -12.73 -3.47 -14.48
CA PHE A 115 -12.32 -4.12 -15.71
C PHE A 115 -12.56 -5.62 -15.67
N LYS A 116 -12.87 -6.19 -16.85
CA LYS A 116 -12.83 -7.64 -17.02
C LYS A 116 -11.38 -8.11 -17.04
N GLU A 117 -11.10 -9.22 -16.38
CA GLU A 117 -9.74 -9.77 -16.21
C GLU A 117 -8.98 -9.98 -17.54
N ASN A 118 -9.71 -10.19 -18.63
CA ASN A 118 -9.15 -10.45 -19.97
C ASN A 118 -9.11 -9.20 -20.87
N ASP A 119 -9.38 -7.99 -20.35
CA ASP A 119 -9.32 -6.78 -21.17
C ASP A 119 -7.85 -6.51 -21.60
N PRO A 120 -7.59 -6.34 -22.92
CA PRO A 120 -6.25 -6.07 -23.43
C PRO A 120 -5.63 -4.78 -22.86
N LYS A 121 -6.45 -3.83 -22.41
CA LYS A 121 -5.99 -2.59 -21.78
C LYS A 121 -5.26 -2.84 -20.46
N ILE A 122 -5.62 -3.90 -19.71
CA ILE A 122 -4.92 -4.29 -18.47
C ILE A 122 -3.47 -4.68 -18.78
N LYS A 123 -3.26 -5.47 -19.85
CA LYS A 123 -1.90 -5.83 -20.26
C LYS A 123 -1.11 -4.59 -20.67
N LYS A 124 -1.72 -3.72 -21.48
CA LYS A 124 -1.07 -2.48 -21.90
C LYS A 124 -0.70 -1.59 -20.71
N LEU A 125 -1.58 -1.47 -19.72
CA LEU A 125 -1.29 -0.71 -18.49
C LEU A 125 -0.15 -1.33 -17.69
N LEU A 126 -0.14 -2.66 -17.54
CA LEU A 126 0.93 -3.38 -16.85
C LEU A 126 2.29 -3.17 -17.54
N ASP A 127 2.33 -3.29 -18.86
CA ASP A 127 3.56 -3.12 -19.64
C ASP A 127 4.07 -1.67 -19.55
N GLU A 128 3.18 -0.68 -19.57
CA GLU A 128 3.52 0.73 -19.41
C GLU A 128 4.04 1.04 -17.99
N VAL A 129 3.43 0.49 -16.94
CA VAL A 129 3.90 0.63 -15.55
C VAL A 129 5.33 0.07 -15.43
N LYS A 130 5.55 -1.14 -15.92
CA LYS A 130 6.88 -1.78 -15.89
C LYS A 130 7.92 -0.99 -16.65
N GLY A 131 7.59 -0.50 -17.84
CA GLY A 131 8.49 0.31 -18.65
C GLY A 131 8.86 1.62 -17.96
N ARG A 132 7.93 2.28 -17.28
CA ARG A 132 8.19 3.51 -16.53
C ARG A 132 9.01 3.26 -15.27
N GLU A 133 8.72 2.20 -14.51
CA GLU A 133 9.53 1.85 -13.35
C GLU A 133 10.98 1.49 -13.73
N PHE A 134 11.16 0.84 -14.86
CA PHE A 134 12.51 0.56 -15.38
C PHE A 134 13.35 1.83 -15.62
N ILE A 135 12.72 2.94 -15.99
CA ILE A 135 13.38 4.24 -16.18
C ILE A 135 13.34 5.14 -14.94
N GLY A 136 12.96 4.58 -13.78
CA GLY A 136 13.09 5.25 -12.48
C GLY A 136 11.82 5.89 -11.92
N TYR A 137 10.64 5.72 -12.55
CA TYR A 137 9.37 6.10 -11.94
C TYR A 137 9.00 5.11 -10.82
N SER A 138 8.18 5.55 -9.87
CA SER A 138 7.57 4.69 -8.87
C SER A 138 6.10 5.02 -8.72
N TYR A 139 5.26 3.99 -8.67
CA TYR A 139 3.83 4.11 -8.41
C TYR A 139 3.46 3.69 -6.98
N ASP A 140 4.45 3.32 -6.16
CA ASP A 140 4.26 3.05 -4.74
C ASP A 140 3.95 4.35 -4.00
N GLY A 141 2.74 4.45 -3.44
CA GLY A 141 2.23 5.67 -2.81
C GLY A 141 1.90 6.82 -3.77
N ALA A 142 2.02 6.64 -5.09
CA ALA A 142 1.71 7.65 -6.11
C ALA A 142 0.36 7.40 -6.79
N ASP A 143 -0.71 7.32 -6.00
CA ASP A 143 -2.05 6.90 -6.42
C ASP A 143 -2.62 7.73 -7.56
N ALA A 144 -2.54 9.06 -7.44
CA ALA A 144 -3.01 9.97 -8.47
C ALA A 144 -2.25 9.81 -9.80
N SER A 145 -0.94 9.55 -9.74
CA SER A 145 -0.12 9.31 -10.94
C SER A 145 -0.51 7.99 -11.63
N PHE A 146 -0.77 6.94 -10.84
CA PHE A 146 -1.26 5.68 -11.38
C PHE A 146 -2.65 5.82 -11.99
N GLU A 147 -3.58 6.51 -11.31
CA GLU A 147 -4.92 6.77 -11.80
C GLU A 147 -4.90 7.53 -13.13
N LEU A 148 -4.11 8.60 -13.23
CA LEU A 148 -3.95 9.37 -14.47
C LEU A 148 -3.40 8.51 -15.62
N LEU A 149 -2.43 7.66 -15.34
CA LEU A 149 -1.88 6.73 -16.33
C LEU A 149 -2.96 5.75 -16.80
N ALA A 150 -3.68 5.14 -15.87
CA ALA A 150 -4.77 4.22 -16.15
C ALA A 150 -5.84 4.88 -17.01
N ARG A 151 -6.36 6.03 -16.62
CA ARG A 151 -7.40 6.77 -17.35
C ARG A 151 -6.96 7.21 -18.75
N ARG A 152 -5.69 7.53 -18.95
CA ARG A 152 -5.13 7.83 -20.29
C ARG A 152 -5.12 6.61 -21.19
N ILE A 153 -4.72 5.44 -20.68
CA ILE A 153 -4.68 4.18 -21.45
C ILE A 153 -6.10 3.71 -21.78
N ILE A 154 -7.02 3.91 -20.87
CA ILE A 154 -8.45 3.59 -21.04
C ILE A 154 -9.09 4.52 -22.08
N GLY A 155 -8.57 5.74 -22.24
CA GLY A 155 -9.10 6.73 -23.17
C GLY A 155 -10.22 7.61 -22.58
N THR A 156 -10.29 7.72 -21.24
CA THR A 156 -11.29 8.55 -20.54
C THR A 156 -10.83 9.98 -20.33
N ILE A 157 -9.53 10.25 -20.50
CA ILE A 157 -8.96 11.61 -20.37
C ILE A 157 -8.45 12.09 -21.72
N PRO A 158 -8.95 13.23 -22.23
CA PRO A 158 -8.42 13.84 -23.44
C PRO A 158 -6.99 14.35 -23.23
N ARG A 159 -6.21 14.34 -24.28
CA ARG A 159 -4.84 14.88 -24.27
C ARG A 159 -4.91 16.38 -24.53
N TYR A 160 -4.81 17.21 -23.49
CA TYR A 160 -4.92 18.67 -23.60
C TYR A 160 -3.64 19.32 -24.11
N ILE A 161 -2.46 18.73 -23.84
CA ILE A 161 -1.15 19.26 -24.24
C ILE A 161 -0.28 18.15 -24.81
N SER A 162 0.59 18.52 -25.74
CA SER A 162 1.66 17.69 -26.26
C SER A 162 2.98 18.41 -26.05
N ILE A 163 3.92 17.76 -25.37
CA ILE A 163 5.28 18.27 -25.20
C ILE A 163 6.08 17.74 -26.40
N ASN A 164 6.54 18.66 -27.22
CA ASN A 164 7.34 18.32 -28.40
C ASN A 164 8.84 18.29 -28.05
N ASP A 165 9.27 19.21 -27.16
CA ASP A 165 10.65 19.31 -26.72
C ASP A 165 10.73 19.96 -25.33
N TYR A 166 11.80 19.69 -24.57
CA TYR A 166 12.12 20.35 -23.31
C TYR A 166 13.62 20.33 -23.05
N GLU A 167 14.14 21.36 -22.40
CA GLU A 167 15.50 21.47 -21.92
C GLU A 167 15.55 21.68 -20.42
N VAL A 168 16.48 20.97 -19.74
CA VAL A 168 16.71 21.14 -18.30
C VAL A 168 18.16 21.54 -18.08
N THR A 169 18.38 22.75 -17.55
CA THR A 169 19.72 23.25 -17.23
C THR A 169 19.95 23.20 -15.71
N VAL A 170 20.95 22.41 -15.28
CA VAL A 170 21.35 22.35 -13.87
C VAL A 170 22.68 23.07 -13.69
N LYS A 171 22.69 24.13 -12.86
CA LYS A 171 23.90 24.88 -12.49
C LYS A 171 24.28 24.60 -11.05
N LYS A 172 25.51 24.11 -10.83
CA LYS A 172 26.10 24.03 -9.49
C LYS A 172 26.65 25.42 -9.13
N LYS A 173 26.16 26.03 -8.06
CA LYS A 173 26.83 27.20 -7.46
C LYS A 173 28.06 26.69 -6.70
N SER A 174 29.23 27.17 -7.07
CA SER A 174 30.49 26.99 -6.36
C SER A 174 30.46 27.74 -5.02
#